data_a23a38eb8682d52efa22d925d43af143
#
_entry.id   a23a38eb8682d52efa22d925d43af143
#
_cell.length_a   1.000
_cell.length_b   1.000
_cell.length_c   1.000
_cell.angle_alpha   90.00
_cell.angle_beta   90.00
_cell.angle_gamma   90.00
#
_symmetry.space_group_name_H-M   'P 1'
#
loop_
_entity.id
_entity.type
_entity.pdbx_description
1 polymer ?
#
loop_
_entity_poly.entity_id
_entity_poly.type
_entity_poly.pdbx_seq_one_letter_code
_entity_poly.pdbx_strand_id
1 'polypeptide(L)'
;LWSSNDVTQQGSRPKTKLDIMRVAVTIEISNQLSEVLSVIERHLESTLLAVHLYGSAVDGGLKPYSDIDLLVTVAVKLDETTRRALLNDLMEASAFPGESETLRAIEVTLVVHDDIIPWRYPAKRELQFGEWQRNDILAGIFEPAMIDIDLAILLTKAREHSVALVGPAAEEFFDPVPEQDLFEALRETLKLWNSQPDWAGDERNVVLTLSRIWYSAI
;
A
#
# COMPACT_ATOMS: atom_id res chain seq x y z
N LEU A 1 9.57 -19.20 -53.73
CA LEU A 1 9.70 -17.88 -53.14
C LEU A 1 9.20 -17.96 -51.68
N TRP A 2 10.16 -18.11 -50.79
CA TRP A 2 9.94 -18.20 -49.34
C TRP A 2 10.05 -16.79 -48.75
N SER A 3 9.13 -16.40 -47.93
CA SER A 3 9.20 -15.21 -47.09
C SER A 3 9.06 -15.65 -45.64
N SER A 4 10.19 -15.56 -44.92
CA SER A 4 10.30 -15.78 -43.46
C SER A 4 9.78 -14.56 -42.73
N ASN A 5 8.78 -14.71 -41.89
CA ASN A 5 8.39 -13.72 -40.91
C ASN A 5 9.13 -14.03 -39.60
N ASP A 6 10.22 -13.33 -39.38
CA ASP A 6 10.88 -13.22 -38.08
C ASP A 6 10.04 -12.30 -37.17
N VAL A 7 9.35 -12.90 -36.21
CA VAL A 7 8.76 -12.19 -35.09
C VAL A 7 9.86 -12.04 -34.03
N THR A 8 10.58 -10.95 -34.09
CA THR A 8 11.51 -10.54 -33.03
C THR A 8 10.72 -10.13 -31.81
N GLN A 9 10.68 -11.01 -30.79
CA GLN A 9 10.35 -10.63 -29.42
C GLN A 9 11.42 -9.67 -28.90
N GLN A 10 11.15 -8.38 -28.97
CA GLN A 10 11.93 -7.36 -28.24
C GLN A 10 11.49 -7.36 -26.78
N GLY A 11 12.08 -8.24 -25.99
CA GLY A 11 12.14 -8.06 -24.53
C GLY A 11 12.97 -6.81 -24.25
N SER A 12 12.33 -5.74 -23.80
CA SER A 12 13.03 -4.52 -23.41
C SER A 12 13.97 -4.82 -22.25
N ARG A 13 15.27 -4.64 -22.44
CA ARG A 13 16.27 -4.70 -21.36
C ARG A 13 15.97 -3.60 -20.35
N PRO A 14 16.05 -3.88 -19.04
CA PRO A 14 15.86 -2.86 -18.01
C PRO A 14 16.86 -1.72 -18.24
N LYS A 15 16.35 -0.50 -18.31
CA LYS A 15 17.14 0.68 -18.75
C LYS A 15 17.96 1.29 -17.63
N THR A 16 17.62 0.99 -16.35
CA THR A 16 18.28 1.58 -15.19
C THR A 16 18.53 0.55 -14.09
N LYS A 17 19.44 0.87 -13.13
CA LYS A 17 19.67 0.07 -11.92
C LYS A 17 18.37 -0.06 -11.09
N LEU A 18 17.54 0.97 -11.11
CA LEU A 18 16.24 1.00 -10.42
C LEU A 18 15.24 0.00 -11.03
N ASP A 19 15.19 -0.12 -12.36
CA ASP A 19 14.34 -1.09 -13.05
C ASP A 19 14.74 -2.53 -12.72
N ILE A 20 16.03 -2.80 -12.63
CA ILE A 20 16.57 -4.13 -12.25
C ILE A 20 16.17 -4.45 -10.79
N MET A 21 16.27 -3.48 -9.88
CA MET A 21 15.89 -3.67 -8.48
C MET A 21 14.39 -3.90 -8.32
N ARG A 22 13.54 -3.15 -9.03
CA ARG A 22 12.08 -3.34 -9.04
C ARG A 22 11.70 -4.75 -9.49
N VAL A 23 12.30 -5.24 -10.58
CA VAL A 23 12.07 -6.60 -11.08
C VAL A 23 12.52 -7.65 -10.06
N ALA A 24 13.68 -7.48 -9.44
CA ALA A 24 14.20 -8.43 -8.45
C ALA A 24 13.31 -8.51 -7.19
N VAL A 25 12.85 -7.38 -6.68
CA VAL A 25 11.95 -7.31 -5.51
C VAL A 25 10.59 -7.95 -5.84
N THR A 26 10.04 -7.68 -7.01
CA THR A 26 8.78 -8.30 -7.44
C THR A 26 8.90 -9.83 -7.52
N ILE A 27 10.07 -10.37 -7.93
CA ILE A 27 10.31 -11.83 -7.94
C ILE A 27 10.36 -12.38 -6.51
N GLU A 28 11.00 -11.69 -5.56
CA GLU A 28 11.14 -12.14 -4.17
C GLU A 28 9.78 -12.35 -3.48
N ILE A 29 8.81 -11.47 -3.72
CA ILE A 29 7.50 -11.50 -3.08
C ILE A 29 6.37 -12.02 -4.00
N SER A 30 6.71 -12.49 -5.20
CA SER A 30 5.72 -12.78 -6.25
C SER A 30 4.66 -13.78 -5.83
N ASN A 31 5.01 -14.82 -5.08
CA ASN A 31 4.07 -15.84 -4.64
C ASN A 31 3.08 -15.27 -3.62
N GLN A 32 3.58 -14.59 -2.58
CA GLN A 32 2.75 -13.97 -1.56
C GLN A 32 1.88 -12.86 -2.17
N LEU A 33 2.45 -12.05 -3.06
CA LEU A 33 1.71 -10.99 -3.73
C LEU A 33 0.56 -11.56 -4.60
N SER A 34 0.80 -12.67 -5.30
CA SER A 34 -0.24 -13.36 -6.07
C SER A 34 -1.35 -13.92 -5.19
N GLU A 35 -1.00 -14.45 -4.02
CA GLU A 35 -1.98 -14.93 -3.03
C GLU A 35 -2.83 -13.78 -2.50
N VAL A 36 -2.20 -12.68 -2.08
CA VAL A 36 -2.91 -11.49 -1.58
C VAL A 36 -3.82 -10.89 -2.66
N LEU A 37 -3.36 -10.80 -3.90
CA LEU A 37 -4.20 -10.35 -5.01
C LEU A 37 -5.41 -11.27 -5.20
N SER A 38 -5.23 -12.59 -5.13
CA SER A 38 -6.33 -13.55 -5.23
C SER A 38 -7.35 -13.39 -4.09
N VAL A 39 -6.88 -13.05 -2.87
CA VAL A 39 -7.75 -12.72 -1.74
C VAL A 39 -8.55 -11.43 -2.04
N ILE A 40 -7.87 -10.38 -2.46
CA ILE A 40 -8.50 -9.08 -2.79
C ILE A 40 -9.55 -9.26 -3.90
N GLU A 41 -9.20 -9.92 -5.00
CA GLU A 41 -10.11 -10.18 -6.12
C GLU A 41 -11.32 -11.00 -5.69
N ARG A 42 -11.15 -12.05 -4.91
CA ARG A 42 -12.24 -12.91 -4.42
C ARG A 42 -13.32 -12.15 -3.67
N HIS A 43 -12.92 -11.18 -2.84
CA HIS A 43 -13.85 -10.41 -2.02
C HIS A 43 -14.39 -9.14 -2.70
N LEU A 44 -13.64 -8.59 -3.67
CA LEU A 44 -13.89 -7.26 -4.22
C LEU A 44 -14.15 -7.25 -5.74
N GLU A 45 -14.10 -8.40 -6.44
CA GLU A 45 -14.10 -8.56 -7.90
C GLU A 45 -15.02 -7.57 -8.63
N SER A 46 -16.27 -7.47 -8.19
CA SER A 46 -17.28 -6.61 -8.86
C SER A 46 -17.10 -5.10 -8.59
N THR A 47 -16.28 -4.74 -7.61
CA THR A 47 -16.09 -3.35 -7.15
C THR A 47 -14.65 -2.89 -7.23
N LEU A 48 -13.70 -3.80 -7.46
CA LEU A 48 -12.27 -3.51 -7.53
C LEU A 48 -11.95 -2.65 -8.76
N LEU A 49 -11.34 -1.50 -8.55
CA LEU A 49 -10.93 -0.58 -9.62
C LEU A 49 -9.43 -0.59 -9.83
N ALA A 50 -8.64 -0.62 -8.75
CA ALA A 50 -7.18 -0.60 -8.84
C ALA A 50 -6.53 -1.23 -7.61
N VAL A 51 -5.33 -1.80 -7.81
CA VAL A 51 -4.40 -2.21 -6.75
C VAL A 51 -3.01 -1.69 -7.12
N HIS A 52 -2.40 -0.95 -6.21
CA HIS A 52 -1.05 -0.42 -6.37
C HIS A 52 -0.13 -0.94 -5.28
N LEU A 53 0.99 -1.54 -5.69
CA LEU A 53 2.12 -1.83 -4.80
C LEU A 53 2.95 -0.55 -4.65
N TYR A 54 3.24 -0.14 -3.42
CA TYR A 54 4.02 1.06 -3.14
C TYR A 54 5.04 0.82 -2.01
N GLY A 55 5.58 1.85 -1.42
CA GLY A 55 6.48 1.75 -0.29
C GLY A 55 7.84 1.13 -0.62
N SER A 56 8.44 0.45 0.37
CA SER A 56 9.81 -0.05 0.25
C SER A 56 9.99 -1.12 -0.84
N ALA A 57 8.94 -1.83 -1.21
CA ALA A 57 8.97 -2.81 -2.29
C ALA A 57 9.26 -2.17 -3.66
N VAL A 58 8.89 -0.90 -3.82
CA VAL A 58 9.05 -0.16 -5.09
C VAL A 58 10.16 0.88 -4.99
N ASP A 59 10.36 1.45 -3.79
CA ASP A 59 11.34 2.50 -3.53
C ASP A 59 12.39 2.06 -2.51
N GLY A 60 13.63 1.92 -2.95
CA GLY A 60 14.79 1.55 -2.12
C GLY A 60 14.98 0.06 -1.85
N GLY A 61 14.01 -0.80 -2.20
CA GLY A 61 14.06 -2.26 -2.03
C GLY A 61 13.68 -2.73 -0.63
N LEU A 62 13.12 -3.95 -0.55
CA LEU A 62 12.72 -4.59 0.69
C LEU A 62 13.90 -4.83 1.62
N LYS A 63 13.70 -4.54 2.89
CA LYS A 63 14.60 -4.90 3.99
C LYS A 63 14.05 -6.15 4.70
N PRO A 64 14.81 -6.83 5.55
CA PRO A 64 14.35 -8.07 6.21
C PRO A 64 12.99 -7.98 6.89
N TYR A 65 12.65 -6.82 7.44
CA TYR A 65 11.40 -6.58 8.17
C TYR A 65 10.51 -5.52 7.49
N SER A 66 10.69 -5.31 6.19
CA SER A 66 9.80 -4.44 5.42
C SER A 66 8.49 -5.15 5.13
N ASP A 67 7.41 -4.42 5.26
CA ASP A 67 6.07 -4.84 4.90
C ASP A 67 5.87 -4.77 3.38
N ILE A 68 4.83 -5.42 2.91
CA ILE A 68 4.33 -5.29 1.53
C ILE A 68 3.14 -4.32 1.60
N ASP A 69 3.34 -3.12 1.05
CA ASP A 69 2.37 -2.04 1.13
C ASP A 69 1.46 -2.03 -0.11
N LEU A 70 0.15 -2.17 0.07
CA LEU A 70 -0.85 -2.18 -0.99
C LEU A 70 -1.91 -1.09 -0.80
N LEU A 71 -2.15 -0.30 -1.83
CA LEU A 71 -3.27 0.62 -1.92
C LEU A 71 -4.34 0.01 -2.83
N VAL A 72 -5.50 -0.30 -2.27
CA VAL A 72 -6.65 -0.89 -2.96
C VAL A 72 -7.72 0.16 -3.14
N THR A 73 -8.24 0.31 -4.35
CA THR A 73 -9.36 1.21 -4.64
C THR A 73 -10.56 0.45 -5.14
N VAL A 74 -11.71 0.71 -4.52
CA VAL A 74 -13.00 0.12 -4.87
C VAL A 74 -14.01 1.19 -5.29
N ALA A 75 -15.02 0.77 -6.07
CA ALA A 75 -16.08 1.66 -6.54
C ALA A 75 -17.10 2.01 -5.43
N VAL A 76 -17.32 1.11 -4.46
CA VAL A 76 -18.35 1.25 -3.43
C VAL A 76 -17.83 0.83 -2.06
N LYS A 77 -18.47 1.32 -1.01
CA LYS A 77 -18.17 0.95 0.38
C LYS A 77 -18.40 -0.53 0.63
N LEU A 78 -17.58 -1.10 1.49
CA LEU A 78 -17.72 -2.48 1.91
C LEU A 78 -18.90 -2.64 2.88
N ASP A 79 -19.66 -3.71 2.69
CA ASP A 79 -20.53 -4.18 3.76
C ASP A 79 -19.70 -4.88 4.85
N GLU A 80 -20.30 -5.04 6.02
CA GLU A 80 -19.62 -5.59 7.20
C GLU A 80 -19.19 -7.05 7.01
N THR A 81 -19.94 -7.83 6.24
CA THR A 81 -19.60 -9.24 5.96
C THR A 81 -18.36 -9.33 5.09
N THR A 82 -18.32 -8.55 4.02
CA THR A 82 -17.16 -8.46 3.11
C THR A 82 -15.93 -7.94 3.84
N ARG A 83 -16.09 -6.89 4.68
CA ARG A 83 -15.00 -6.33 5.49
C ARG A 83 -14.35 -7.39 6.38
N ARG A 84 -15.16 -8.13 7.14
CA ARG A 84 -14.67 -9.18 8.05
C ARG A 84 -14.00 -10.33 7.30
N ALA A 85 -14.62 -10.80 6.23
CA ALA A 85 -14.08 -11.88 5.43
C ALA A 85 -12.72 -11.52 4.81
N LEU A 86 -12.62 -10.32 4.22
CA LEU A 86 -11.39 -9.81 3.65
C LEU A 86 -10.26 -9.70 4.70
N LEU A 87 -10.55 -9.12 5.88
CA LEU A 87 -9.55 -8.96 6.93
C LEU A 87 -9.05 -10.31 7.46
N ASN A 88 -9.93 -11.30 7.64
CA ASN A 88 -9.53 -12.63 8.06
C ASN A 88 -8.64 -13.33 7.02
N ASP A 89 -8.98 -13.26 5.73
CA ASP A 89 -8.19 -13.91 4.69
C ASP A 89 -6.86 -13.19 4.44
N LEU A 90 -6.80 -11.85 4.58
CA LEU A 90 -5.53 -11.11 4.54
C LEU A 90 -4.62 -11.48 5.70
N MET A 91 -5.18 -11.72 6.90
CA MET A 91 -4.42 -12.14 8.08
C MET A 91 -3.76 -13.51 7.88
N GLU A 92 -4.39 -14.42 7.13
CA GLU A 92 -3.82 -15.74 6.79
C GLU A 92 -2.66 -15.63 5.78
N ALA A 93 -2.70 -14.61 4.91
CA ALA A 93 -1.64 -14.36 3.92
C ALA A 93 -0.50 -13.48 4.43
N SER A 94 -0.48 -13.14 5.73
CA SER A 94 0.45 -12.23 6.38
C SER A 94 1.06 -12.84 7.63
N ALA A 95 2.25 -12.38 8.04
CA ALA A 95 2.88 -12.77 9.30
C ALA A 95 3.63 -11.59 9.90
N PHE A 96 3.74 -11.55 11.24
CA PHE A 96 4.58 -10.56 11.92
C PHE A 96 6.02 -10.59 11.38
N PRO A 97 6.69 -9.44 11.31
CA PRO A 97 8.06 -9.35 10.85
C PRO A 97 8.99 -10.30 11.64
N GLY A 98 9.60 -11.28 10.94
CA GLY A 98 10.51 -12.25 11.53
C GLY A 98 9.87 -13.52 12.12
N GLU A 99 8.56 -13.65 12.08
CA GLU A 99 7.87 -14.87 12.56
C GLU A 99 7.68 -15.94 11.48
N SER A 100 7.87 -15.59 10.22
CA SER A 100 7.78 -16.52 9.09
C SER A 100 9.00 -16.44 8.20
N GLU A 101 9.42 -17.58 7.66
CA GLU A 101 10.48 -17.65 6.64
C GLU A 101 9.96 -17.37 5.23
N THR A 102 8.65 -17.48 5.03
CA THR A 102 8.01 -17.41 3.70
C THR A 102 7.03 -16.24 3.54
N LEU A 103 6.49 -15.71 4.64
CA LEU A 103 5.54 -14.62 4.64
C LEU A 103 6.15 -13.38 5.27
N ARG A 104 5.88 -12.24 4.65
CA ARG A 104 6.13 -10.90 5.18
C ARG A 104 4.85 -10.33 5.77
N ALA A 105 5.00 -9.35 6.63
CA ALA A 105 3.87 -8.51 7.01
C ALA A 105 3.30 -7.81 5.77
N ILE A 106 1.99 -7.69 5.72
CA ILE A 106 1.26 -6.98 4.67
C ILE A 106 0.58 -5.77 5.31
N GLU A 107 0.63 -4.65 4.64
CA GLU A 107 -0.19 -3.50 4.93
C GLU A 107 -1.12 -3.22 3.74
N VAL A 108 -2.43 -3.26 3.97
CA VAL A 108 -3.45 -2.95 2.96
C VAL A 108 -4.24 -1.73 3.39
N THR A 109 -4.13 -0.66 2.64
CA THR A 109 -5.03 0.51 2.77
C THR A 109 -6.05 0.47 1.66
N LEU A 110 -7.35 0.42 2.01
CA LEU A 110 -8.44 0.40 1.05
C LEU A 110 -9.23 1.70 1.12
N VAL A 111 -9.49 2.26 -0.05
CA VAL A 111 -10.23 3.51 -0.22
C VAL A 111 -11.38 3.32 -1.21
N VAL A 112 -12.45 4.10 -1.04
CA VAL A 112 -13.53 4.20 -2.03
C VAL A 112 -13.19 5.33 -3.00
N HIS A 113 -13.27 5.06 -4.30
CA HIS A 113 -12.94 6.01 -5.36
C HIS A 113 -13.60 7.39 -5.14
N ASP A 114 -14.90 7.42 -4.97
CA ASP A 114 -15.66 8.67 -4.86
C ASP A 114 -15.47 9.40 -3.51
N ASP A 115 -14.86 8.77 -2.52
CA ASP A 115 -14.48 9.40 -1.25
C ASP A 115 -13.13 10.15 -1.38
N ILE A 116 -12.30 9.86 -2.43
CA ILE A 116 -10.98 10.45 -2.65
C ILE A 116 -10.80 11.14 -4.01
N ILE A 117 -11.65 10.91 -4.98
CA ILE A 117 -11.64 11.54 -6.30
C ILE A 117 -13.01 12.21 -6.55
N PRO A 118 -13.09 13.52 -6.79
CA PRO A 118 -11.96 14.46 -6.73
C PRO A 118 -11.35 14.55 -5.32
N TRP A 119 -10.04 14.87 -5.26
CA TRP A 119 -9.32 14.96 -3.99
C TRP A 119 -10.03 15.84 -2.95
N ARG A 120 -10.05 15.35 -1.72
CA ARG A 120 -10.64 16.03 -0.55
C ARG A 120 -9.77 15.81 0.67
N TYR A 121 -9.56 16.86 1.45
CA TYR A 121 -8.81 16.76 2.70
C TYR A 121 -9.66 17.19 3.90
N PRO A 122 -9.62 16.46 5.01
CA PRO A 122 -8.99 15.15 5.16
C PRO A 122 -9.78 14.06 4.43
N ALA A 123 -9.04 13.10 3.85
CA ALA A 123 -9.63 12.00 3.10
C ALA A 123 -10.14 10.88 4.01
N LYS A 124 -10.93 9.96 3.46
CA LYS A 124 -11.52 8.86 4.19
C LYS A 124 -10.95 7.51 3.76
N ARG A 125 -10.45 6.75 4.73
CA ARG A 125 -10.07 5.35 4.58
C ARG A 125 -11.29 4.46 4.82
N GLU A 126 -11.52 3.52 3.93
CA GLU A 126 -12.62 2.56 4.06
C GLU A 126 -12.23 1.37 4.93
N LEU A 127 -10.99 0.85 4.76
CA LEU A 127 -10.46 -0.26 5.54
C LEU A 127 -8.94 -0.14 5.62
N GLN A 128 -8.35 -0.61 6.71
CA GLN A 128 -6.93 -0.89 6.83
C GLN A 128 -6.73 -2.30 7.37
N PHE A 129 -5.71 -2.98 6.87
CA PHE A 129 -5.16 -4.19 7.44
C PHE A 129 -3.67 -4.00 7.69
N GLY A 130 -3.21 -4.48 8.84
CA GLY A 130 -1.79 -4.58 9.20
C GLY A 130 -1.63 -5.51 10.39
N GLU A 131 -0.42 -6.05 10.58
CA GLU A 131 -0.16 -7.02 11.65
C GLU A 131 -0.47 -6.48 13.05
N TRP A 132 -0.39 -5.18 13.29
CA TRP A 132 -0.77 -4.56 14.57
C TRP A 132 -2.25 -4.74 14.92
N GLN A 133 -3.12 -5.03 13.94
CA GLN A 133 -4.55 -5.29 14.15
C GLN A 133 -4.89 -6.77 14.36
N ARG A 134 -3.91 -7.69 14.22
CA ARG A 134 -4.14 -9.15 14.27
C ARG A 134 -4.93 -9.59 15.51
N ASN A 135 -4.56 -9.10 16.68
CA ASN A 135 -5.22 -9.47 17.93
C ASN A 135 -6.66 -8.97 18.02
N ASP A 136 -6.93 -7.78 17.50
CA ASP A 136 -8.28 -7.22 17.45
C ASP A 136 -9.15 -7.98 16.45
N ILE A 137 -8.61 -8.30 15.27
CA ILE A 137 -9.31 -9.11 14.26
C ILE A 137 -9.66 -10.49 14.82
N LEU A 138 -8.72 -11.17 15.52
CA LEU A 138 -8.95 -12.45 16.18
C LEU A 138 -10.01 -12.35 17.29
N ALA A 139 -10.09 -11.20 17.97
CA ALA A 139 -11.12 -10.92 18.95
C ALA A 139 -12.48 -10.52 18.34
N GLY A 140 -12.57 -10.44 17.00
CA GLY A 140 -13.78 -10.00 16.28
C GLY A 140 -14.01 -8.49 16.33
N ILE A 141 -12.96 -7.72 16.64
CA ILE A 141 -12.96 -6.26 16.65
C ILE A 141 -12.42 -5.75 15.32
N PHE A 142 -13.21 -4.97 14.59
CA PHE A 142 -12.87 -4.48 13.27
C PHE A 142 -12.99 -2.95 13.24
N GLU A 143 -11.97 -2.28 12.75
CA GLU A 143 -12.01 -0.83 12.60
C GLU A 143 -13.05 -0.41 11.57
N PRO A 144 -13.88 0.60 11.87
CA PRO A 144 -14.80 1.17 10.89
C PRO A 144 -14.04 2.04 9.89
N ALA A 145 -14.72 2.37 8.79
CA ALA A 145 -14.25 3.40 7.88
C ALA A 145 -14.13 4.75 8.61
N MET A 146 -12.99 5.43 8.45
CA MET A 146 -12.66 6.64 9.22
C MET A 146 -11.89 7.67 8.41
N ILE A 147 -11.89 8.89 8.88
CA ILE A 147 -11.00 9.94 8.36
C ILE A 147 -9.56 9.56 8.67
N ASP A 148 -8.71 9.69 7.66
CA ASP A 148 -7.30 9.37 7.74
C ASP A 148 -6.46 10.46 7.05
N ILE A 149 -5.76 11.25 7.85
CA ILE A 149 -4.92 12.33 7.35
C ILE A 149 -3.71 11.82 6.57
N ASP A 150 -3.22 10.61 6.91
CA ASP A 150 -2.05 10.03 6.28
C ASP A 150 -2.29 9.63 4.83
N LEU A 151 -3.56 9.57 4.38
CA LEU A 151 -3.89 9.36 2.97
C LEU A 151 -3.32 10.44 2.05
N ALA A 152 -3.13 11.68 2.52
CA ALA A 152 -2.45 12.72 1.75
C ALA A 152 -0.99 12.34 1.45
N ILE A 153 -0.29 11.79 2.44
CA ILE A 153 1.10 11.33 2.30
C ILE A 153 1.16 10.07 1.44
N LEU A 154 0.26 9.11 1.70
CA LEU A 154 0.20 7.83 1.00
C LEU A 154 -0.06 8.05 -0.49
N LEU A 155 -1.09 8.83 -0.85
CA LEU A 155 -1.46 9.09 -2.24
C LEU A 155 -0.38 9.86 -2.99
N THR A 156 0.28 10.83 -2.35
CA THR A 156 1.44 11.51 -2.93
C THR A 156 2.53 10.50 -3.30
N LYS A 157 2.91 9.62 -2.37
CA LYS A 157 3.92 8.58 -2.61
C LYS A 157 3.49 7.57 -3.66
N ALA A 158 2.23 7.11 -3.62
CA ALA A 158 1.73 6.14 -4.59
C ALA A 158 1.73 6.72 -6.01
N ARG A 159 1.41 7.99 -6.20
CA ARG A 159 1.49 8.68 -7.49
C ARG A 159 2.92 8.77 -8.02
N GLU A 160 3.88 9.04 -7.15
CA GLU A 160 5.30 9.19 -7.53
C GLU A 160 5.99 7.85 -7.72
N HIS A 161 5.73 6.90 -6.82
CA HIS A 161 6.47 5.63 -6.73
C HIS A 161 5.54 4.46 -6.42
N SER A 162 4.84 3.95 -7.42
CA SER A 162 4.07 2.70 -7.29
C SER A 162 4.14 1.85 -8.56
N VAL A 163 3.66 0.62 -8.43
CA VAL A 163 3.43 -0.31 -9.53
C VAL A 163 1.96 -0.68 -9.53
N ALA A 164 1.26 -0.40 -10.63
CA ALA A 164 -0.11 -0.86 -10.81
C ALA A 164 -0.11 -2.39 -11.02
N LEU A 165 -0.74 -3.10 -10.10
CA LEU A 165 -0.97 -4.55 -10.19
C LEU A 165 -2.31 -4.84 -10.86
N VAL A 166 -3.30 -3.98 -10.60
CA VAL A 166 -4.63 -3.97 -11.22
C VAL A 166 -4.99 -2.52 -11.55
N GLY A 167 -5.62 -2.30 -12.69
CA GLY A 167 -6.09 -0.97 -13.11
C GLY A 167 -5.01 -0.06 -13.68
N PRO A 168 -5.29 1.26 -13.80
CA PRO A 168 -4.37 2.25 -14.36
C PRO A 168 -3.21 2.57 -13.41
N ALA A 169 -2.16 3.25 -13.92
CA ALA A 169 -1.08 3.79 -13.09
C ALA A 169 -1.63 4.82 -12.09
N ALA A 170 -1.06 4.87 -10.88
CA ALA A 170 -1.55 5.76 -9.82
C ALA A 170 -1.48 7.25 -10.21
N GLU A 171 -0.47 7.65 -11.00
CA GLU A 171 -0.33 9.01 -11.51
C GLU A 171 -1.52 9.44 -12.39
N GLU A 172 -2.07 8.49 -13.16
CA GLU A 172 -3.22 8.74 -14.06
C GLU A 172 -4.55 8.57 -13.33
N PHE A 173 -4.58 7.76 -12.28
CA PHE A 173 -5.79 7.34 -11.58
C PHE A 173 -6.21 8.28 -10.45
N PHE A 174 -5.26 8.81 -9.69
CA PHE A 174 -5.53 9.71 -8.57
C PHE A 174 -5.24 11.18 -8.92
N ASP A 175 -6.03 12.09 -8.39
CA ASP A 175 -5.74 13.51 -8.43
C ASP A 175 -4.43 13.82 -7.65
N PRO A 176 -3.67 14.85 -8.04
CA PRO A 176 -2.55 15.32 -7.24
C PRO A 176 -3.05 15.88 -5.90
N VAL A 177 -2.36 15.51 -4.82
CA VAL A 177 -2.60 16.10 -3.50
C VAL A 177 -1.99 17.50 -3.47
N PRO A 178 -2.75 18.55 -3.10
CA PRO A 178 -2.22 19.89 -2.94
C PRO A 178 -1.10 19.93 -1.88
N GLU A 179 -0.04 20.67 -2.14
CA GLU A 179 1.09 20.82 -1.19
C GLU A 179 0.62 21.26 0.20
N GLN A 180 -0.36 22.15 0.27
CA GLN A 180 -0.92 22.61 1.55
C GLN A 180 -1.48 21.44 2.37
N ASP A 181 -2.21 20.51 1.76
CA ASP A 181 -2.82 19.37 2.43
C ASP A 181 -1.76 18.34 2.83
N LEU A 182 -0.74 18.14 1.98
CA LEU A 182 0.43 17.32 2.32
C LEU A 182 1.17 17.86 3.55
N PHE A 183 1.47 19.17 3.57
CA PHE A 183 2.14 19.80 4.71
C PHE A 183 1.29 19.77 5.98
N GLU A 184 -0.04 19.91 5.85
CA GLU A 184 -0.92 19.78 7.01
C GLU A 184 -0.92 18.37 7.57
N ALA A 185 -1.00 17.33 6.71
CA ALA A 185 -0.88 15.94 7.12
C ALA A 185 0.46 15.66 7.83
N LEU A 186 1.58 16.09 7.25
CA LEU A 186 2.90 15.94 7.87
C LEU A 186 2.99 16.62 9.24
N ARG A 187 2.37 17.79 9.39
CA ARG A 187 2.33 18.54 10.66
C ARG A 187 1.49 17.82 11.71
N GLU A 188 0.34 17.27 11.33
CA GLU A 188 -0.52 16.51 12.24
C GLU A 188 0.17 15.20 12.68
N THR A 189 0.84 14.50 11.76
CA THR A 189 1.63 13.31 12.09
C THR A 189 2.72 13.61 13.13
N LEU A 190 3.39 14.77 13.04
CA LEU A 190 4.39 15.17 14.05
C LEU A 190 3.79 15.34 15.45
N LYS A 191 2.50 15.67 15.56
CA LYS A 191 1.83 15.83 16.87
C LYS A 191 1.50 14.51 17.56
N LEU A 192 1.59 13.38 16.87
CA LEU A 192 1.35 12.06 17.44
C LEU A 192 2.44 11.66 18.45
N TRP A 193 3.65 12.25 18.37
CA TRP A 193 4.81 11.85 19.16
C TRP A 193 5.35 13.02 20.00
N ASN A 194 4.57 13.44 21.02
CA ASN A 194 4.92 14.58 21.86
C ASN A 194 5.60 14.19 23.17
N SER A 195 5.49 12.93 23.59
CA SER A 195 5.98 12.46 24.87
C SER A 195 6.53 11.03 24.80
N GLN A 196 7.36 10.63 25.77
CA GLN A 196 7.96 9.31 25.80
C GLN A 196 6.96 8.15 25.68
N PRO A 197 5.78 8.16 26.32
CA PRO A 197 4.79 7.12 26.14
C PRO A 197 4.31 6.94 24.70
N ASP A 198 4.35 8.01 23.88
CA ASP A 198 3.86 8.00 22.51
C ASP A 198 4.77 7.22 21.54
N TRP A 199 6.05 7.00 21.91
CA TRP A 199 7.01 6.30 21.05
C TRP A 199 7.70 5.12 21.72
N ALA A 200 7.43 4.87 23.01
CA ALA A 200 8.07 3.80 23.75
C ALA A 200 7.73 2.42 23.17
N GLY A 201 8.75 1.72 22.65
CA GLY A 201 8.59 0.42 21.98
C GLY A 201 8.41 0.51 20.47
N ASP A 202 8.24 1.71 19.91
CA ASP A 202 8.10 1.96 18.47
C ASP A 202 9.13 2.96 17.93
N GLU A 203 10.22 3.18 18.65
CA GLU A 203 11.23 4.21 18.37
C GLU A 203 11.79 4.10 16.94
N ARG A 204 11.93 2.89 16.42
CA ARG A 204 12.42 2.66 15.06
C ARG A 204 11.49 3.26 14.01
N ASN A 205 10.18 3.00 14.12
CA ASN A 205 9.19 3.48 13.16
C ASN A 205 9.04 5.00 13.28
N VAL A 206 9.04 5.54 14.49
CA VAL A 206 9.02 6.99 14.74
C VAL A 206 10.20 7.67 14.06
N VAL A 207 11.44 7.19 14.26
CA VAL A 207 12.64 7.76 13.62
C VAL A 207 12.58 7.68 12.11
N LEU A 208 12.12 6.55 11.56
CA LEU A 208 11.96 6.40 10.11
C LEU A 208 10.91 7.34 9.54
N THR A 209 9.79 7.51 10.22
CA THR A 209 8.72 8.42 9.79
C THR A 209 9.18 9.89 9.88
N LEU A 210 9.82 10.30 10.97
CA LEU A 210 10.41 11.63 11.09
C LEU A 210 11.44 11.92 10.00
N SER A 211 12.27 10.93 9.67
CA SER A 211 13.25 11.05 8.56
C SER A 211 12.57 11.23 7.21
N ARG A 212 11.47 10.52 6.96
CA ARG A 212 10.67 10.66 5.73
C ARG A 212 9.99 12.02 5.66
N ILE A 213 9.41 12.49 6.78
CA ILE A 213 8.82 13.83 6.87
C ILE A 213 9.87 14.90 6.55
N TRP A 214 11.04 14.80 7.16
CA TRP A 214 12.16 15.72 6.88
C TRP A 214 12.53 15.73 5.39
N TYR A 215 12.69 14.56 4.79
CA TYR A 215 13.03 14.44 3.37
C TYR A 215 11.96 15.01 2.45
N SER A 216 10.68 14.87 2.81
CA SER A 216 9.55 15.41 2.02
C SER A 216 9.36 16.91 2.17
N ALA A 217 9.98 17.55 3.18
CA ALA A 217 9.86 18.99 3.46
C ALA A 217 10.99 19.84 2.85
N ILE A 218 11.98 19.21 2.18
CA ILE A 218 13.12 19.87 1.53
C ILE A 218 12.90 19.90 0.03
#